data_e68d17b6c8acf229062a6862771e37b5
#
_entry.id   e68d17b6c8acf229062a6862771e37b5
#
_cell.length_a   1.000
_cell.length_b   1.000
_cell.length_c   1.000
_cell.angle_alpha   90.00
_cell.angle_beta   90.00
_cell.angle_gamma   90.00
#
_symmetry.space_group_name_H-M   'P 1'
#
loop_
_entity.id
_entity.type
_entity.pdbx_description
1 polymer ?
#
loop_
_entity_poly.entity_id
_entity_poly.type
_entity_poly.pdbx_seq_one_letter_code
_entity_poly.pdbx_strand_id
1 'polypeptide(L)'
;MKKIFITFLLFFAFSVSTWAQKDEFNPINTGVNSLGIAPDSRGGGMGDVGAATDPDNNSQFWNPAKYPFTIGRAGVSISYTPWLRKLVSDIDLAYLAGYYRIGDYQAISGSLRYFSLGEVPVGQGSDGTGGYNISPYEMAVDVAYSRMLSERFSAAVALRYIYSDLAYKQDEEVSPGSAFAADIAFYYTNYIMLAQRECMLSFGLNLSNIGTKISYDSGAHSQFLPTNLAVIVCSAAVYGDSGLFVYRT
;
A
#
# COMPACT_ATOMS: atom_id res chain seq x y z
N MET A 1 -34.59 21.10 15.38
CA MET A 1 -33.71 22.25 15.02
C MET A 1 -32.57 22.45 16.05
N LYS A 2 -32.80 22.47 17.37
CA LYS A 2 -31.69 22.64 18.34
C LYS A 2 -30.57 21.58 18.27
N LYS A 3 -30.89 20.31 18.03
CA LYS A 3 -29.88 19.24 17.93
C LYS A 3 -28.99 19.36 16.69
N ILE A 4 -29.54 19.80 15.56
CA ILE A 4 -28.78 20.02 14.30
C ILE A 4 -27.83 21.22 14.47
N PHE A 5 -28.26 22.26 15.16
CA PHE A 5 -27.44 23.45 15.42
C PHE A 5 -26.24 23.13 16.35
N ILE A 6 -26.43 22.27 17.34
CA ILE A 6 -25.36 21.84 18.26
C ILE A 6 -24.33 20.97 17.50
N THR A 7 -24.79 20.08 16.61
CA THR A 7 -23.90 19.24 15.78
C THR A 7 -23.07 20.09 14.81
N PHE A 8 -23.68 21.14 14.22
CA PHE A 8 -22.98 22.06 13.33
C PHE A 8 -21.98 22.94 14.08
N LEU A 9 -22.31 23.36 15.32
CA LEU A 9 -21.40 24.12 16.17
C LEU A 9 -20.19 23.29 16.64
N LEU A 10 -20.39 22.00 16.94
CA LEU A 10 -19.31 21.08 17.26
C LEU A 10 -18.39 20.81 16.06
N PHE A 11 -18.94 20.72 14.86
CA PHE A 11 -18.15 20.56 13.64
C PHE A 11 -17.30 21.81 13.33
N PHE A 12 -17.85 23.02 13.61
CA PHE A 12 -17.14 24.29 13.41
C PHE A 12 -16.07 24.54 14.48
N ALA A 13 -16.26 24.05 15.70
CA ALA A 13 -15.27 24.17 16.78
C ALA A 13 -14.02 23.30 16.55
N PHE A 14 -14.13 22.21 15.76
CA PHE A 14 -13.01 21.34 15.42
C PHE A 14 -12.12 21.92 14.29
N SER A 15 -12.61 22.91 13.54
CA SER A 15 -11.89 23.49 12.41
C SER A 15 -10.98 24.68 12.76
N VAL A 16 -10.88 25.09 14.03
CA VAL A 16 -10.13 26.32 14.42
C VAL A 16 -8.75 26.04 15.01
N SER A 17 -8.27 24.79 15.01
CA SER A 17 -6.96 24.45 15.60
C SER A 17 -5.86 24.19 14.55
N THR A 18 -5.88 24.91 13.43
CA THR A 18 -4.70 24.95 12.56
C THR A 18 -3.71 25.98 13.11
N TRP A 19 -2.91 25.55 14.05
CA TRP A 19 -1.70 26.29 14.39
C TRP A 19 -0.75 26.12 13.21
N ALA A 20 -0.50 27.22 12.50
CA ALA A 20 0.54 27.26 11.49
C ALA A 20 1.87 26.93 12.16
N GLN A 21 2.41 25.76 11.84
CA GLN A 21 3.77 25.41 12.23
C GLN A 21 4.71 26.40 11.55
N LYS A 22 5.69 26.91 12.29
CA LYS A 22 6.78 27.72 11.77
C LYS A 22 7.42 26.99 10.59
N ASP A 23 7.61 27.72 9.48
CA ASP A 23 8.17 27.26 8.22
C ASP A 23 9.65 26.88 8.31
N GLU A 24 9.98 25.82 9.02
CA GLU A 24 11.15 25.04 8.68
C GLU A 24 10.66 23.91 7.78
N PHE A 25 10.77 24.14 6.46
CA PHE A 25 10.55 23.12 5.46
C PHE A 25 11.62 22.04 5.65
N ASN A 26 11.28 21.05 6.46
CA ASN A 26 12.10 19.86 6.65
C ASN A 26 11.38 18.69 5.94
N PRO A 27 11.71 18.43 4.65
CA PRO A 27 11.07 17.35 3.92
C PRO A 27 11.41 16.04 4.60
N ILE A 28 10.39 15.28 4.96
CA ILE A 28 10.57 13.92 5.48
C ILE A 28 11.05 13.05 4.31
N ASN A 29 12.33 12.72 4.29
CA ASN A 29 12.87 11.76 3.34
C ASN A 29 12.63 10.36 3.89
N THR A 30 11.95 9.54 3.10
CA THR A 30 11.74 8.13 3.39
C THR A 30 12.59 7.25 2.46
N GLY A 31 13.11 6.17 3.00
CA GLY A 31 13.77 5.13 2.20
C GLY A 31 12.75 4.19 1.56
N VAL A 32 13.16 3.49 0.51
CA VAL A 32 12.36 2.44 -0.17
C VAL A 32 10.98 2.94 -0.63
N ASN A 33 10.97 4.05 -1.35
CA ASN A 33 9.74 4.70 -1.83
C ASN A 33 8.91 3.81 -2.78
N SER A 34 9.50 2.79 -3.37
CA SER A 34 8.80 1.82 -4.20
C SER A 34 7.64 1.13 -3.46
N LEU A 35 7.70 1.02 -2.13
CA LEU A 35 6.63 0.42 -1.33
C LEU A 35 5.29 1.15 -1.48
N GLY A 36 5.28 2.40 -1.89
CA GLY A 36 4.06 3.18 -2.16
C GLY A 36 3.48 2.99 -3.56
N ILE A 37 4.19 2.33 -4.49
CA ILE A 37 3.72 2.17 -5.87
C ILE A 37 2.65 1.06 -5.94
N ALA A 38 1.49 1.37 -6.51
CA ALA A 38 0.43 0.39 -6.73
C ALA A 38 0.90 -0.74 -7.65
N PRO A 39 0.83 -2.02 -7.24
CA PRO A 39 1.35 -3.12 -8.02
C PRO A 39 0.36 -3.66 -9.05
N ASP A 40 -0.93 -3.33 -8.96
CA ASP A 40 -1.98 -3.88 -9.79
C ASP A 40 -2.70 -2.83 -10.63
N SER A 41 -3.11 -3.23 -11.82
CA SER A 41 -3.79 -2.36 -12.78
C SER A 41 -5.19 -1.93 -12.33
N ARG A 42 -5.88 -2.76 -11.51
CA ARG A 42 -7.22 -2.42 -11.00
C ARG A 42 -7.13 -1.25 -10.03
N GLY A 43 -6.29 -1.35 -8.99
CA GLY A 43 -6.09 -0.29 -8.02
C GLY A 43 -5.54 0.98 -8.66
N GLY A 44 -4.51 0.86 -9.50
CA GLY A 44 -3.94 1.98 -10.24
C GLY A 44 -4.94 2.65 -11.17
N GLY A 45 -5.77 1.88 -11.88
CA GLY A 45 -6.82 2.40 -12.77
C GLY A 45 -7.96 3.11 -12.03
N MET A 46 -8.17 2.80 -10.75
CA MET A 46 -9.14 3.48 -9.89
C MET A 46 -8.57 4.68 -9.12
N GLY A 47 -7.31 5.08 -9.41
CA GLY A 47 -6.64 6.20 -8.75
C GLY A 47 -6.07 5.82 -7.39
N ASP A 48 -5.41 4.68 -7.32
CA ASP A 48 -4.73 4.13 -6.14
C ASP A 48 -5.66 3.93 -4.94
N VAL A 49 -6.86 3.45 -5.21
CA VAL A 49 -7.82 3.06 -4.18
C VAL A 49 -7.99 1.55 -4.16
N GLY A 50 -7.92 0.95 -2.99
CA GLY A 50 -8.00 -0.50 -2.86
C GLY A 50 -8.37 -0.97 -1.45
N ALA A 51 -8.25 -0.12 -0.43
CA ALA A 51 -8.43 -0.53 0.95
C ALA A 51 -9.88 -0.94 1.29
N ALA A 52 -10.88 -0.39 0.60
CA ALA A 52 -12.30 -0.70 0.80
C ALA A 52 -13.00 -1.33 -0.42
N THR A 53 -12.29 -1.57 -1.50
CA THR A 53 -12.83 -2.27 -2.68
C THR A 53 -13.14 -3.73 -2.37
N ASP A 54 -13.91 -4.37 -3.25
CA ASP A 54 -14.18 -5.81 -3.13
C ASP A 54 -12.90 -6.62 -2.98
N PRO A 55 -12.93 -7.70 -2.18
CA PRO A 55 -11.81 -8.61 -2.02
C PRO A 55 -11.36 -9.18 -3.37
N ASP A 56 -10.05 -9.15 -3.60
CA ASP A 56 -9.40 -9.72 -4.79
C ASP A 56 -8.04 -10.33 -4.46
N ASN A 57 -7.36 -10.90 -5.47
CA ASN A 57 -6.06 -11.53 -5.27
C ASN A 57 -4.95 -10.55 -4.88
N ASN A 58 -5.10 -9.24 -5.17
CA ASN A 58 -4.14 -8.19 -4.87
C ASN A 58 -4.43 -7.47 -3.55
N SER A 59 -5.40 -7.95 -2.79
CA SER A 59 -5.78 -7.37 -1.50
C SER A 59 -4.65 -7.31 -0.48
N GLN A 60 -3.58 -8.12 -0.66
CA GLN A 60 -2.40 -8.10 0.19
C GLN A 60 -1.74 -6.72 0.29
N PHE A 61 -1.63 -6.01 -0.83
CA PHE A 61 -1.05 -4.68 -0.86
C PHE A 61 -1.97 -3.62 -0.24
N TRP A 62 -3.27 -3.71 -0.56
CA TRP A 62 -4.23 -2.67 -0.21
C TRP A 62 -4.79 -2.81 1.19
N ASN A 63 -5.25 -4.02 1.54
CA ASN A 63 -5.89 -4.33 2.82
C ASN A 63 -6.06 -5.85 2.96
N PRO A 64 -5.17 -6.56 3.64
CA PRO A 64 -5.26 -8.00 3.81
C PRO A 64 -6.47 -8.45 4.64
N ALA A 65 -7.12 -7.56 5.39
CA ALA A 65 -8.33 -7.89 6.15
C ALA A 65 -9.53 -8.25 5.23
N LYS A 66 -9.44 -8.01 3.92
CA LYS A 66 -10.47 -8.38 2.95
C LYS A 66 -10.53 -9.89 2.65
N TYR A 67 -9.42 -10.61 2.79
CA TYR A 67 -9.34 -12.00 2.36
C TYR A 67 -10.35 -12.98 2.98
N PRO A 68 -10.76 -12.85 4.25
CA PRO A 68 -11.82 -13.73 4.77
C PRO A 68 -13.17 -13.60 4.03
N PHE A 69 -13.40 -12.48 3.33
CA PHE A 69 -14.62 -12.22 2.55
C PHE A 69 -14.51 -12.65 1.08
N THR A 70 -13.39 -13.20 0.63
CA THR A 70 -13.24 -13.70 -0.75
C THR A 70 -14.16 -14.89 -0.99
N ILE A 71 -14.67 -15.03 -2.21
CA ILE A 71 -15.48 -16.19 -2.61
C ILE A 71 -14.59 -17.43 -2.75
N GLY A 72 -13.42 -17.28 -3.37
CA GLY A 72 -12.48 -18.37 -3.57
C GLY A 72 -11.78 -18.81 -2.28
N ARG A 73 -11.47 -20.10 -2.17
CA ARG A 73 -10.69 -20.63 -1.04
C ARG A 73 -9.22 -20.27 -1.12
N ALA A 74 -8.71 -20.12 -2.31
CA ALA A 74 -7.33 -19.72 -2.58
C ALA A 74 -7.27 -18.89 -3.87
N GLY A 75 -6.28 -18.05 -3.96
CA GLY A 75 -6.01 -17.27 -5.17
C GLY A 75 -4.56 -16.84 -5.23
N VAL A 76 -4.07 -16.67 -6.44
CA VAL A 76 -2.73 -16.17 -6.75
C VAL A 76 -2.86 -15.14 -7.85
N SER A 77 -2.06 -14.10 -7.81
CA SER A 77 -1.92 -13.10 -8.86
C SER A 77 -0.45 -12.78 -9.12
N ILE A 78 -0.15 -12.48 -10.36
CA ILE A 78 1.14 -11.98 -10.81
C ILE A 78 0.86 -10.68 -11.55
N SER A 79 1.56 -9.62 -11.18
CA SER A 79 1.50 -8.32 -11.86
C SER A 79 2.89 -7.90 -12.29
N TYR A 80 2.98 -7.32 -13.47
CA TYR A 80 4.20 -6.70 -13.98
C TYR A 80 3.85 -5.31 -14.48
N THR A 81 4.53 -4.30 -13.94
CA THR A 81 4.24 -2.89 -14.23
C THR A 81 5.54 -2.20 -14.66
N PRO A 82 5.73 -1.91 -15.95
CA PRO A 82 6.81 -1.05 -16.42
C PRO A 82 6.57 0.37 -15.86
N TRP A 83 7.51 0.82 -15.04
CA TRP A 83 7.38 2.11 -14.37
C TRP A 83 8.11 3.19 -15.18
N LEU A 84 7.46 4.35 -15.38
CA LEU A 84 8.02 5.50 -16.10
C LEU A 84 8.59 5.18 -17.50
N ARG A 85 8.10 4.17 -18.18
CA ARG A 85 8.68 3.62 -19.43
C ARG A 85 8.89 4.64 -20.55
N LYS A 86 8.16 5.76 -20.54
CA LYS A 86 8.36 6.86 -21.50
C LYS A 86 9.57 7.73 -21.19
N LEU A 87 10.10 7.67 -19.98
CA LEU A 87 11.26 8.44 -19.52
C LEU A 87 12.49 7.54 -19.41
N VAL A 88 12.33 6.37 -18.79
CA VAL A 88 13.39 5.40 -18.55
C VAL A 88 12.82 4.02 -18.87
N SER A 89 13.52 3.24 -19.69
CA SER A 89 12.96 2.01 -20.30
C SER A 89 13.13 0.75 -19.45
N ASP A 90 13.87 0.80 -18.36
CA ASP A 90 14.38 -0.33 -17.58
C ASP A 90 14.00 -0.31 -16.09
N ILE A 91 13.06 0.56 -15.72
CA ILE A 91 12.48 0.55 -14.38
C ILE A 91 11.21 -0.31 -14.39
N ASP A 92 11.22 -1.38 -13.61
CA ASP A 92 10.17 -2.38 -13.63
C ASP A 92 9.76 -2.79 -12.22
N LEU A 93 8.45 -2.99 -12.03
CA LEU A 93 7.86 -3.55 -10.84
C LEU A 93 7.23 -4.91 -11.13
N ALA A 94 7.73 -5.94 -10.48
CA ALA A 94 7.11 -7.27 -10.45
C ALA A 94 6.48 -7.51 -9.08
N TYR A 95 5.27 -8.05 -9.07
CA TYR A 95 4.53 -8.34 -7.85
C TYR A 95 3.81 -9.68 -7.96
N LEU A 96 4.01 -10.53 -6.96
CA LEU A 96 3.33 -11.80 -6.78
C LEU A 96 2.56 -11.73 -5.47
N ALA A 97 1.28 -12.06 -5.47
CA ALA A 97 0.48 -12.16 -4.25
C ALA A 97 -0.35 -13.43 -4.26
N GLY A 98 -0.64 -13.94 -3.07
CA GLY A 98 -1.47 -15.10 -2.92
C GLY A 98 -2.11 -15.17 -1.55
N TYR A 99 -3.23 -15.88 -1.46
CA TYR A 99 -3.94 -16.14 -0.21
C TYR A 99 -4.51 -17.54 -0.16
N TYR A 100 -4.75 -18.00 1.06
CA TYR A 100 -5.46 -19.24 1.35
C TYR A 100 -6.37 -19.05 2.56
N ARG A 101 -7.68 -19.34 2.38
CA ARG A 101 -8.66 -19.28 3.46
C ARG A 101 -8.62 -20.57 4.29
N ILE A 102 -8.45 -20.40 5.59
CA ILE A 102 -8.49 -21.47 6.58
C ILE A 102 -9.89 -21.50 7.17
N GLY A 103 -10.75 -22.37 6.62
CA GLY A 103 -12.18 -22.38 6.96
C GLY A 103 -12.90 -21.12 6.47
N ASP A 104 -13.95 -20.70 7.18
CA ASP A 104 -14.84 -19.64 6.75
C ASP A 104 -14.45 -18.25 7.29
N TYR A 105 -13.62 -18.20 8.35
CA TYR A 105 -13.40 -16.99 9.13
C TYR A 105 -11.96 -16.47 9.11
N GLN A 106 -11.03 -17.22 8.52
CA GLN A 106 -9.61 -16.93 8.60
C GLN A 106 -8.95 -17.07 7.23
N ALA A 107 -7.91 -16.27 7.01
CA ALA A 107 -7.03 -16.43 5.86
C ALA A 107 -5.58 -16.12 6.22
N ILE A 108 -4.67 -16.80 5.54
CA ILE A 108 -3.25 -16.46 5.46
C ILE A 108 -2.99 -15.96 4.05
N SER A 109 -2.10 -15.03 3.93
CA SER A 109 -1.73 -14.45 2.64
C SER A 109 -0.30 -13.96 2.67
N GLY A 110 0.27 -13.70 1.51
CA GLY A 110 1.60 -13.16 1.40
C GLY A 110 1.86 -12.59 0.04
N SER A 111 2.92 -11.82 -0.06
CA SER A 111 3.37 -11.29 -1.34
C SER A 111 4.90 -11.22 -1.43
N LEU A 112 5.37 -11.18 -2.67
CA LEU A 112 6.73 -10.88 -3.06
C LEU A 112 6.69 -9.72 -4.03
N ARG A 113 7.47 -8.69 -3.72
CA ARG A 113 7.64 -7.50 -4.54
C ARG A 113 9.09 -7.37 -4.94
N TYR A 114 9.34 -7.10 -6.20
CA TYR A 114 10.65 -6.79 -6.74
C TYR A 114 10.56 -5.53 -7.61
N PHE A 115 11.35 -4.54 -7.29
CA PHE A 115 11.42 -3.28 -8.00
C PHE A 115 12.85 -3.04 -8.50
N SER A 116 13.03 -3.05 -9.81
CA SER A 116 14.29 -2.67 -10.47
C SER A 116 14.29 -1.17 -10.73
N LEU A 117 15.36 -0.49 -10.34
CA LEU A 117 15.55 0.94 -10.63
C LEU A 117 16.28 1.16 -11.96
N GLY A 118 16.52 0.10 -12.72
CA GLY A 118 17.22 0.16 -14.00
C GLY A 118 18.74 0.25 -13.87
N GLU A 119 19.41 0.52 -14.97
CA GLU A 119 20.85 0.73 -15.02
C GLU A 119 21.20 2.20 -14.82
N VAL A 120 22.02 2.48 -13.83
CA VAL A 120 22.48 3.84 -13.51
C VAL A 120 23.98 3.94 -13.80
N PRO A 121 24.43 4.79 -14.75
CA PRO A 121 25.85 5.02 -15.00
C PRO A 121 26.45 5.87 -13.87
N VAL A 122 27.55 5.41 -13.30
CA VAL A 122 28.27 6.08 -12.20
C VAL A 122 29.69 6.37 -12.61
N GLY A 123 30.21 7.54 -12.25
CA GLY A 123 31.62 7.91 -12.42
C GLY A 123 32.03 8.21 -13.85
N GLN A 124 31.08 8.46 -14.78
CA GLN A 124 31.41 8.91 -16.14
C GLN A 124 31.96 10.33 -16.12
N GLY A 125 33.11 10.53 -16.75
CA GLY A 125 33.64 11.85 -17.01
C GLY A 125 32.75 12.66 -17.98
N SER A 126 32.98 13.96 -18.08
CA SER A 126 32.23 14.84 -19.00
C SER A 126 32.39 14.47 -20.48
N ASP A 127 33.40 13.66 -20.80
CA ASP A 127 33.73 13.11 -22.13
C ASP A 127 33.07 11.73 -22.37
N GLY A 128 32.31 11.22 -21.41
CA GLY A 128 31.67 9.88 -21.49
C GLY A 128 32.64 8.73 -21.28
N THR A 129 33.90 8.99 -20.93
CA THR A 129 34.91 7.96 -20.67
C THR A 129 35.00 7.65 -19.17
N GLY A 130 35.33 6.39 -18.88
CA GLY A 130 35.36 5.89 -17.50
C GLY A 130 33.93 5.67 -16.95
N GLY A 131 33.85 5.06 -15.83
CA GLY A 131 32.58 4.74 -15.17
C GLY A 131 32.14 3.29 -15.36
N TYR A 132 31.13 2.92 -14.60
CA TYR A 132 30.51 1.59 -14.59
C TYR A 132 29.01 1.74 -14.38
N ASN A 133 28.26 0.74 -14.80
CA ASN A 133 26.82 0.69 -14.56
C ASN A 133 26.55 -0.06 -13.26
N ILE A 134 25.61 0.47 -12.49
CA ILE A 134 25.01 -0.21 -11.33
C ILE A 134 23.55 -0.51 -11.65
N SER A 135 23.02 -1.56 -11.02
CA SER A 135 21.64 -1.99 -11.20
C SER A 135 20.97 -2.09 -9.82
N PRO A 136 20.57 -0.96 -9.23
CA PRO A 136 19.96 -0.96 -7.91
C PRO A 136 18.56 -1.60 -7.97
N TYR A 137 18.19 -2.29 -6.89
CA TYR A 137 16.89 -2.92 -6.76
C TYR A 137 16.39 -2.92 -5.32
N GLU A 138 15.08 -3.01 -5.19
CA GLU A 138 14.38 -3.14 -3.91
C GLU A 138 13.49 -4.38 -3.94
N MET A 139 13.47 -5.10 -2.83
CA MET A 139 12.66 -6.30 -2.66
C MET A 139 11.91 -6.23 -1.34
N ALA A 140 10.66 -6.67 -1.33
CA ALA A 140 9.90 -6.85 -0.11
C ALA A 140 9.14 -8.18 -0.14
N VAL A 141 9.15 -8.86 0.99
CA VAL A 141 8.36 -10.07 1.22
C VAL A 141 7.49 -9.83 2.43
N ASP A 142 6.20 -10.12 2.30
CA ASP A 142 5.28 -10.01 3.42
C ASP A 142 4.38 -11.23 3.57
N VAL A 143 3.95 -11.45 4.80
CA VAL A 143 3.00 -12.49 5.19
C VAL A 143 1.96 -11.84 6.10
N ALA A 144 0.69 -12.15 5.87
CA ALA A 144 -0.41 -11.64 6.67
C ALA A 144 -1.31 -12.76 7.19
N TYR A 145 -1.87 -12.51 8.35
CA TYR A 145 -2.96 -13.26 8.91
C TYR A 145 -4.17 -12.37 9.08
N SER A 146 -5.30 -12.82 8.59
CA SER A 146 -6.57 -12.11 8.65
C SER A 146 -7.67 -12.96 9.26
N ARG A 147 -8.56 -12.33 10.03
CA ARG A 147 -9.66 -12.99 10.70
C ARG A 147 -10.92 -12.14 10.74
N MET A 148 -12.06 -12.77 10.45
CA MET A 148 -13.37 -12.20 10.74
C MET A 148 -13.59 -12.15 12.24
N LEU A 149 -13.89 -10.98 12.77
CA LEU A 149 -14.27 -10.74 14.16
C LEU A 149 -15.79 -10.73 14.31
N SER A 150 -16.50 -10.45 13.23
CA SER A 150 -17.94 -10.62 13.09
C SER A 150 -18.27 -10.93 11.61
N GLU A 151 -19.54 -11.22 11.32
CA GLU A 151 -20.01 -11.49 9.95
C GLU A 151 -19.72 -10.34 8.96
N ARG A 152 -19.48 -9.15 9.47
CA ARG A 152 -19.31 -7.91 8.67
C ARG A 152 -17.98 -7.22 8.88
N PHE A 153 -17.17 -7.69 9.83
CA PHE A 153 -15.95 -7.02 10.24
C PHE A 153 -14.79 -7.99 10.40
N SER A 154 -13.66 -7.63 9.82
CA SER A 154 -12.41 -8.37 9.92
C SER A 154 -11.25 -7.46 10.27
N ALA A 155 -10.19 -8.07 10.80
CA ALA A 155 -8.91 -7.46 11.06
C ALA A 155 -7.79 -8.33 10.48
N ALA A 156 -6.67 -7.69 10.18
CA ALA A 156 -5.45 -8.38 9.75
C ALA A 156 -4.21 -7.72 10.32
N VAL A 157 -3.18 -8.52 10.45
CA VAL A 157 -1.81 -8.08 10.74
C VAL A 157 -0.91 -8.69 9.69
N ALA A 158 -0.03 -7.87 9.11
CA ALA A 158 1.02 -8.33 8.21
C ALA A 158 2.40 -8.01 8.80
N LEU A 159 3.37 -8.86 8.49
CA LEU A 159 4.78 -8.66 8.76
C LEU A 159 5.51 -8.62 7.43
N ARG A 160 6.41 -7.65 7.27
CA ARG A 160 7.14 -7.39 6.04
C ARG A 160 8.63 -7.31 6.31
N TYR A 161 9.40 -8.03 5.50
CA TYR A 161 10.84 -7.85 5.40
C TYR A 161 11.16 -7.10 4.11
N ILE A 162 12.02 -6.10 4.22
CA ILE A 162 12.40 -5.19 3.14
C ILE A 162 13.91 -5.28 2.99
N TYR A 163 14.36 -5.40 1.73
CA TYR A 163 15.76 -5.39 1.37
C TYR A 163 15.95 -4.43 0.19
N SER A 164 16.92 -3.55 0.29
CA SER A 164 17.23 -2.55 -0.72
C SER A 164 18.74 -2.54 -0.97
N ASP A 165 19.13 -2.80 -2.20
CA ASP A 165 20.51 -2.77 -2.67
C ASP A 165 20.67 -1.61 -3.67
N LEU A 166 21.38 -0.57 -3.28
CA LEU A 166 21.69 0.56 -4.14
C LEU A 166 22.86 0.26 -5.08
N ALA A 167 23.47 -0.92 -4.97
CA ALA A 167 24.57 -1.42 -5.81
C ALA A 167 25.80 -0.49 -5.92
N TYR A 168 25.98 0.43 -4.97
CA TYR A 168 27.08 1.39 -4.97
C TYR A 168 28.35 0.72 -4.41
N LYS A 169 29.23 0.22 -5.31
CA LYS A 169 30.36 -0.64 -4.95
C LYS A 169 31.70 0.12 -4.74
N GLN A 170 31.73 1.42 -4.98
CA GLN A 170 33.00 2.17 -4.89
C GLN A 170 33.37 2.62 -3.47
N ASP A 171 32.39 2.75 -2.59
CA ASP A 171 32.62 3.05 -1.19
C ASP A 171 32.43 1.78 -0.37
N GLU A 172 33.45 1.30 0.31
CA GLU A 172 33.37 0.17 1.24
C GLU A 172 32.41 0.45 2.41
N GLU A 173 31.98 1.70 2.59
CA GLU A 173 31.05 2.13 3.62
C GLU A 173 29.57 1.95 3.25
N VAL A 174 29.24 1.71 1.96
CA VAL A 174 27.87 1.52 1.51
C VAL A 174 27.55 0.03 1.43
N SER A 175 26.57 -0.38 2.20
CA SER A 175 26.06 -1.77 2.24
C SER A 175 24.56 -1.80 1.95
N PRO A 176 24.02 -2.94 1.44
CA PRO A 176 22.59 -3.09 1.28
C PRO A 176 21.84 -2.86 2.58
N GLY A 177 20.75 -2.11 2.50
CA GLY A 177 19.87 -1.84 3.63
C GLY A 177 18.82 -2.93 3.82
N SER A 178 18.46 -3.21 5.06
CA SER A 178 17.34 -4.07 5.40
C SER A 178 16.49 -3.48 6.51
N ALA A 179 15.19 -3.75 6.47
CA ALA A 179 14.24 -3.27 7.47
C ALA A 179 13.10 -4.26 7.66
N PHE A 180 12.47 -4.18 8.84
CA PHE A 180 11.23 -4.88 9.15
C PHE A 180 10.11 -3.88 9.34
N ALA A 181 8.93 -4.24 8.85
CA ALA A 181 7.71 -3.46 9.03
C ALA A 181 6.53 -4.35 9.37
N ALA A 182 5.51 -3.75 9.96
CA ALA A 182 4.24 -4.37 10.22
C ALA A 182 3.11 -3.50 9.66
N ASP A 183 2.03 -4.15 9.23
CA ASP A 183 0.81 -3.48 8.81
C ASP A 183 -0.34 -3.93 9.71
N ILE A 184 -1.28 -3.02 9.97
CA ILE A 184 -2.53 -3.29 10.67
C ILE A 184 -3.67 -2.85 9.77
N ALA A 185 -4.59 -3.77 9.52
CA ALA A 185 -5.68 -3.53 8.61
C ALA A 185 -7.03 -3.94 9.18
N PHE A 186 -8.06 -3.19 8.81
CA PHE A 186 -9.45 -3.45 9.16
C PHE A 186 -10.33 -3.32 7.93
N TYR A 187 -11.34 -4.17 7.85
CA TYR A 187 -12.33 -4.13 6.79
C TYR A 187 -13.72 -4.40 7.35
N TYR A 188 -14.68 -3.57 6.93
CA TYR A 188 -16.09 -3.71 7.26
C TYR A 188 -16.91 -3.67 5.96
N THR A 189 -17.89 -4.55 5.85
CA THR A 189 -18.82 -4.55 4.73
C THR A 189 -20.24 -4.85 5.20
N ASN A 190 -21.21 -4.17 4.61
CA ASN A 190 -22.63 -4.36 4.92
C ASN A 190 -23.51 -3.98 3.73
N TYR A 191 -24.61 -4.69 3.57
CA TYR A 191 -25.67 -4.31 2.63
C TYR A 191 -26.64 -3.33 3.29
N ILE A 192 -26.89 -2.22 2.63
CA ILE A 192 -27.80 -1.17 3.05
C ILE A 192 -28.76 -0.81 1.94
N MET A 193 -29.96 -0.35 2.30
CA MET A 193 -30.89 0.23 1.34
C MET A 193 -30.65 1.74 1.23
N LEU A 194 -30.19 2.19 0.07
CA LEU A 194 -30.00 3.60 -0.25
C LEU A 194 -30.87 3.98 -1.44
N ALA A 195 -31.75 4.96 -1.27
CA ALA A 195 -32.67 5.43 -2.31
C ALA A 195 -33.45 4.28 -3.01
N GLN A 196 -33.96 3.33 -2.22
CA GLN A 196 -34.70 2.14 -2.67
C GLN A 196 -33.88 1.14 -3.51
N ARG A 197 -32.55 1.22 -3.42
CA ARG A 197 -31.63 0.28 -4.05
C ARG A 197 -30.78 -0.40 -2.98
N GLU A 198 -30.52 -1.67 -3.17
CA GLU A 198 -29.57 -2.38 -2.35
C GLU A 198 -28.15 -1.96 -2.74
N CYS A 199 -27.40 -1.48 -1.77
CA CYS A 199 -26.02 -1.04 -1.96
C CYS A 199 -25.11 -1.79 -0.97
N MET A 200 -23.96 -2.23 -1.44
CA MET A 200 -22.90 -2.70 -0.58
C MET A 200 -22.06 -1.49 -0.12
N LEU A 201 -22.00 -1.27 1.19
CA LEU A 201 -21.18 -0.26 1.82
C LEU A 201 -19.98 -0.93 2.47
N SER A 202 -18.79 -0.50 2.11
CA SER A 202 -17.54 -1.03 2.65
C SER A 202 -16.66 0.07 3.22
N PHE A 203 -16.02 -0.21 4.35
CA PHE A 203 -15.00 0.62 4.96
C PHE A 203 -13.70 -0.16 5.05
N GLY A 204 -12.61 0.45 4.62
CA GLY A 204 -11.27 -0.11 4.74
C GLY A 204 -10.35 0.87 5.44
N LEU A 205 -9.59 0.35 6.40
CA LEU A 205 -8.50 1.05 7.04
C LEU A 205 -7.27 0.17 6.93
N ASN A 206 -6.18 0.74 6.44
CA ASN A 206 -4.88 0.08 6.40
C ASN A 206 -3.80 1.06 6.84
N LEU A 207 -3.12 0.74 7.93
CA LEU A 207 -1.93 1.43 8.39
C LEU A 207 -0.73 0.53 8.07
N SER A 208 0.04 0.91 7.08
CA SER A 208 1.10 0.09 6.50
C SER A 208 2.49 0.67 6.71
N ASN A 209 3.50 -0.21 6.64
CA ASN A 209 4.92 0.09 6.75
C ASN A 209 5.31 0.74 8.10
N ILE A 210 4.67 0.35 9.19
CA ILE A 210 5.11 0.74 10.53
C ILE A 210 6.34 -0.11 10.86
N GLY A 211 7.53 0.48 10.86
CA GLY A 211 8.71 -0.38 11.00
C GLY A 211 9.99 0.33 11.45
N THR A 212 11.05 -0.42 11.36
CA THR A 212 12.39 0.07 11.66
C THR A 212 12.84 1.07 10.60
N LYS A 213 13.83 1.86 10.92
CA LYS A 213 14.53 2.66 9.92
C LYS A 213 15.43 1.76 9.07
N ILE A 214 15.63 2.15 7.81
CA ILE A 214 16.61 1.54 6.91
C ILE A 214 17.86 2.40 6.85
N SER A 215 19.02 1.77 6.79
CA SER A 215 20.33 2.42 6.66
C SER A 215 21.18 1.68 5.64
N TYR A 216 21.99 2.41 4.90
CA TYR A 216 22.91 1.91 3.89
C TYR A 216 24.39 2.12 4.26
N ASP A 217 24.67 2.73 5.40
CA ASP A 217 25.99 3.15 5.88
C ASP A 217 26.27 2.70 7.32
N SER A 218 25.99 1.45 7.63
CA SER A 218 26.21 0.86 8.96
C SER A 218 25.54 1.64 10.11
N GLY A 219 24.50 2.42 9.81
CA GLY A 219 23.70 3.15 10.80
C GLY A 219 24.04 4.62 10.97
N ALA A 220 25.01 5.18 10.23
CA ALA A 220 25.35 6.59 10.31
C ALA A 220 24.19 7.48 9.84
N HIS A 221 23.55 7.10 8.74
CA HIS A 221 22.34 7.78 8.25
C HIS A 221 21.20 6.76 8.12
N SER A 222 20.11 7.02 8.81
CA SER A 222 18.94 6.14 8.78
C SER A 222 17.69 6.90 8.32
N GLN A 223 16.92 6.29 7.43
CA GLN A 223 15.68 6.84 6.87
C GLN A 223 14.48 6.06 7.36
N PHE A 224 13.37 6.74 7.58
CA PHE A 224 12.11 6.09 7.89
C PHE A 224 11.54 5.37 6.67
N LEU A 225 10.79 4.29 6.90
CA LEU A 225 9.99 3.67 5.87
C LEU A 225 8.79 4.57 5.52
N PRO A 226 8.24 4.48 4.30
CA PRO A 226 7.08 5.26 3.88
C PRO A 226 5.80 4.73 4.57
N THR A 227 5.63 5.07 5.84
CA THR A 227 4.43 4.71 6.61
C THR A 227 3.22 5.39 5.99
N ASN A 228 2.17 4.63 5.69
CA ASN A 228 0.96 5.12 5.04
C ASN A 228 -0.29 4.72 5.80
N LEU A 229 -1.22 5.66 5.94
CA LEU A 229 -2.56 5.43 6.47
C LEU A 229 -3.59 5.62 5.37
N ALA A 230 -4.19 4.54 4.90
CA ALA A 230 -5.29 4.55 3.97
C ALA A 230 -6.62 4.37 4.72
N VAL A 231 -7.52 5.33 4.60
CA VAL A 231 -8.89 5.26 5.11
C VAL A 231 -9.82 5.49 3.93
N ILE A 232 -10.55 4.46 3.53
CA ILE A 232 -11.38 4.50 2.32
C ILE A 232 -12.80 4.02 2.66
N VAL A 233 -13.77 4.71 2.11
CA VAL A 233 -15.18 4.31 2.10
C VAL A 233 -15.56 4.04 0.65
N CYS A 234 -16.11 2.88 0.40
CA CYS A 234 -16.62 2.48 -0.91
C CYS A 234 -18.10 2.14 -0.79
N SER A 235 -18.91 2.63 -1.72
CA SER A 235 -20.29 2.16 -1.88
C SER A 235 -20.50 1.68 -3.30
N ALA A 236 -21.07 0.49 -3.46
CA ALA A 236 -21.43 -0.07 -4.74
C ALA A 236 -22.92 -0.39 -4.76
N ALA A 237 -23.63 0.09 -5.79
CA ALA A 237 -25.03 -0.29 -5.99
C ALA A 237 -25.07 -1.71 -6.55
N VAL A 238 -25.79 -2.61 -5.88
CA VAL A 238 -26.06 -3.95 -6.39
C VAL A 238 -27.24 -3.83 -7.35
N TYR A 239 -26.96 -3.90 -8.65
CA TYR A 239 -28.02 -4.02 -9.66
C TYR A 239 -28.30 -5.49 -9.93
N GLY A 240 -29.58 -5.88 -9.84
CA GLY A 240 -29.99 -7.20 -10.27
C GLY A 240 -29.56 -7.43 -11.72
N ASP A 241 -28.82 -8.48 -11.91
CA ASP A 241 -28.45 -9.14 -13.18
C ASP A 241 -27.48 -8.47 -14.17
N SER A 242 -27.08 -7.23 -14.03
CA SER A 242 -26.09 -6.67 -14.96
C SER A 242 -25.48 -5.35 -14.50
N GLY A 243 -24.40 -5.39 -13.75
CA GLY A 243 -23.49 -4.26 -13.61
C GLY A 243 -23.33 -3.69 -12.20
N LEU A 244 -22.12 -3.76 -11.73
CA LEU A 244 -21.63 -3.10 -10.52
C LEU A 244 -21.25 -1.66 -10.87
N PHE A 245 -21.92 -0.66 -10.30
CA PHE A 245 -21.49 0.73 -10.39
C PHE A 245 -20.84 1.15 -9.06
N VAL A 246 -19.56 1.52 -9.11
CA VAL A 246 -18.81 2.05 -7.97
C VAL A 246 -18.95 3.57 -7.98
N TYR A 247 -19.51 4.14 -6.91
CA TYR A 247 -19.48 5.59 -6.67
C TYR A 247 -18.41 5.91 -5.60
N ARG A 248 -17.53 6.82 -5.94
CA ARG A 248 -16.56 7.40 -5.02
C ARG A 248 -17.16 8.69 -4.45
N THR A 249 -17.21 8.82 -3.15
CA THR A 249 -17.41 10.12 -2.45
C THR A 249 -16.09 10.56 -1.86
#